data_59fbea26b9b658891664d7c0e5b9f828
#
_entry.id   59fbea26b9b658891664d7c0e5b9f828
#
_cell.length_a   1.000
_cell.length_b   1.000
_cell.length_c   1.000
_cell.angle_alpha   90.00
_cell.angle_beta   90.00
_cell.angle_gamma   90.00
#
_symmetry.space_group_name_H-M   'P 1'
#
loop_
_entity.id
_entity.type
_entity.pdbx_description
1 polymer ?
#
loop_
_entity_poly.entity_id
_entity_poly.type
_entity_poly.pdbx_seq_one_letter_code
_entity_poly.pdbx_strand_id
1 'polypeptide(L)'
;MVDNFTDYKVADIALADWGRKEIRIAETEMPGLMALRKEYAREQPLRGARITGSLHMTIQTAVLIETLQALGAEVRWASCNIFSTQDHAAAAIAAAGTPVFAYKGESLDEYWDYSHRIFEWPGDVGANMILDDGGDATLLLILGAKAEKDLSVVSHPTNEEEIALFNSIKARLAKDPGWYSRQLARIQGVTEETTTGVKRLYQMAKDGALPFPAINVNDSVTKSKFDNLYGCRESLVDGIKRATDVMVAGKVAVVAGYGDVGKGSAQSLRGLGATVMITEIDPICALQAAMEGYRVVTMDEACDKADIFVTATGNVNVINHEHMKKMRDQAIVCNIGHFDSEIEVSALRQYQWENIKPQVDHIIFPDGKRIILLAEGRLVNLGCATGHPSFVMSNSFTNQTLAQIELFTRGESYENEVYVLPKHLDEKVARLHLQRIGANLTRLSDEQATYLSMSKDGPYKPDHYRY
;
A
#
# COMPACT_ATOMS: atom_id res chain seq x y z
N MET A 1 22.15 -9.30 -18.68
CA MET A 1 22.54 -9.34 -17.24
C MET A 1 23.77 -8.46 -17.09
N VAL A 2 23.78 -7.58 -16.10
CA VAL A 2 24.99 -6.84 -15.71
C VAL A 2 25.93 -7.89 -15.08
N ASP A 3 27.04 -8.19 -15.72
CA ASP A 3 27.98 -9.21 -15.23
C ASP A 3 28.44 -8.86 -13.81
N ASN A 4 28.26 -9.80 -12.86
CA ASN A 4 28.64 -9.72 -11.43
C ASN A 4 27.79 -8.82 -10.52
N PHE A 5 26.57 -8.39 -10.88
CA PHE A 5 25.69 -7.73 -9.92
C PHE A 5 25.06 -8.76 -8.97
N THR A 6 25.30 -8.60 -7.67
CA THR A 6 24.85 -9.54 -6.61
C THR A 6 24.11 -8.85 -5.46
N ASP A 7 23.91 -7.53 -5.51
CA ASP A 7 23.27 -6.75 -4.45
C ASP A 7 21.74 -6.85 -4.54
N TYR A 8 21.23 -8.07 -4.44
CA TYR A 8 19.80 -8.35 -4.43
C TYR A 8 19.46 -9.63 -3.66
N LYS A 9 18.20 -9.79 -3.28
CA LYS A 9 17.64 -11.03 -2.75
C LYS A 9 16.24 -11.21 -3.35
N VAL A 10 16.07 -12.16 -4.25
CA VAL A 10 14.82 -12.53 -4.92
C VAL A 10 14.64 -14.05 -4.89
N ALA A 11 13.42 -14.53 -5.11
CA ALA A 11 13.11 -15.95 -5.08
C ALA A 11 13.90 -16.74 -6.12
N ASP A 12 13.83 -16.32 -7.39
CA ASP A 12 14.53 -16.93 -8.52
C ASP A 12 14.77 -15.88 -9.62
N ILE A 13 16.05 -15.61 -9.87
CA ILE A 13 16.46 -14.66 -10.91
C ILE A 13 16.08 -15.12 -12.35
N ALA A 14 15.87 -16.42 -12.55
CA ALA A 14 15.48 -16.98 -13.84
C ALA A 14 14.07 -16.52 -14.27
N LEU A 15 13.25 -16.00 -13.35
CA LEU A 15 11.94 -15.43 -13.66
C LEU A 15 11.99 -14.05 -14.35
N ALA A 16 13.19 -13.46 -14.50
CA ALA A 16 13.37 -12.09 -15.00
C ALA A 16 12.76 -11.86 -16.40
N ASP A 17 12.91 -12.82 -17.31
CA ASP A 17 12.37 -12.69 -18.68
C ASP A 17 10.83 -12.67 -18.69
N TRP A 18 10.21 -13.45 -17.82
CA TRP A 18 8.76 -13.40 -17.64
C TRP A 18 8.33 -12.05 -17.07
N GLY A 19 8.96 -11.62 -15.97
CA GLY A 19 8.69 -10.31 -15.37
C GLY A 19 8.83 -9.18 -16.37
N ARG A 20 9.86 -9.19 -17.20
CA ARG A 20 10.06 -8.17 -18.24
C ARG A 20 8.93 -8.11 -19.26
N LYS A 21 8.35 -9.26 -19.64
CA LYS A 21 7.20 -9.30 -20.55
C LYS A 21 5.96 -8.67 -19.92
N GLU A 22 5.68 -8.96 -18.67
CA GLU A 22 4.53 -8.37 -17.96
C GLU A 22 4.73 -6.88 -17.66
N ILE A 23 5.94 -6.44 -17.32
CA ILE A 23 6.26 -5.01 -17.18
C ILE A 23 5.94 -4.25 -18.47
N ARG A 24 6.27 -4.79 -19.64
CA ARG A 24 5.91 -4.16 -20.92
C ARG A 24 4.40 -4.03 -21.14
N ILE A 25 3.61 -5.00 -20.68
CA ILE A 25 2.14 -4.89 -20.70
C ILE A 25 1.70 -3.78 -19.76
N ALA A 26 2.21 -3.75 -18.52
CA ALA A 26 1.87 -2.73 -17.54
C ALA A 26 2.20 -1.31 -18.02
N GLU A 27 3.34 -1.10 -18.67
CA GLU A 27 3.72 0.19 -19.27
C GLU A 27 2.66 0.73 -20.23
N THR A 28 1.97 -0.13 -20.99
CA THR A 28 0.89 0.29 -21.90
C THR A 28 -0.37 0.76 -21.17
N GLU A 29 -0.55 0.32 -19.93
CA GLU A 29 -1.68 0.64 -19.06
C GLU A 29 -1.34 1.70 -17.97
N MET A 30 -0.10 2.21 -17.96
CA MET A 30 0.38 3.19 -16.96
C MET A 30 0.78 4.52 -17.63
N PRO A 31 -0.18 5.21 -18.27
CA PRO A 31 0.11 6.39 -19.11
C PRO A 31 0.70 7.56 -18.34
N GLY A 32 0.37 7.73 -17.05
CA GLY A 32 0.91 8.80 -16.22
C GLY A 32 2.42 8.68 -16.05
N LEU A 33 2.90 7.50 -15.65
CA LEU A 33 4.34 7.25 -15.50
C LEU A 33 5.09 7.36 -16.82
N MET A 34 4.54 6.79 -17.90
CA MET A 34 5.16 6.86 -19.22
C MET A 34 5.22 8.30 -19.74
N ALA A 35 4.22 9.13 -19.44
CA ALA A 35 4.23 10.55 -19.76
C ALA A 35 5.33 11.32 -18.98
N LEU A 36 5.48 11.05 -17.68
CA LEU A 36 6.53 11.66 -16.87
C LEU A 36 7.94 11.27 -17.35
N ARG A 37 8.17 9.99 -17.70
CA ARG A 37 9.45 9.58 -18.30
C ARG A 37 9.79 10.44 -19.55
N LYS A 38 8.80 10.66 -20.42
CA LYS A 38 8.98 11.46 -21.62
C LYS A 38 9.18 12.94 -21.32
N GLU A 39 8.38 13.49 -20.40
CA GLU A 39 8.43 14.92 -20.02
C GLU A 39 9.78 15.28 -19.42
N TYR A 40 10.25 14.49 -18.46
CA TYR A 40 11.46 14.76 -17.69
C TYR A 40 12.73 14.06 -18.20
N ALA A 41 12.69 13.41 -19.37
CA ALA A 41 13.81 12.65 -19.91
C ALA A 41 15.14 13.45 -20.02
N ARG A 42 15.05 14.76 -20.29
CA ARG A 42 16.23 15.64 -20.44
C ARG A 42 16.65 16.29 -19.13
N GLU A 43 15.69 16.71 -18.32
CA GLU A 43 15.91 17.50 -17.10
C GLU A 43 16.42 16.62 -15.96
N GLN A 44 15.94 15.37 -15.88
CA GLN A 44 16.25 14.40 -14.84
C GLN A 44 16.19 15.03 -13.43
N PRO A 45 15.00 15.46 -12.98
CA PRO A 45 14.85 16.25 -11.75
C PRO A 45 15.24 15.48 -10.48
N LEU A 46 15.34 14.15 -10.56
CA LEU A 46 15.79 13.29 -9.45
C LEU A 46 17.28 12.93 -9.51
N ARG A 47 18.07 13.61 -10.33
CA ARG A 47 19.51 13.36 -10.35
C ARG A 47 20.15 13.68 -8.99
N GLY A 48 20.79 12.68 -8.38
CA GLY A 48 21.36 12.72 -7.04
C GLY A 48 20.38 12.30 -5.92
N ALA A 49 19.12 12.03 -6.27
CA ALA A 49 18.21 11.36 -5.34
C ALA A 49 18.61 9.89 -5.17
N ARG A 50 18.77 9.47 -3.93
CA ARG A 50 18.96 8.08 -3.52
C ARG A 50 17.73 7.65 -2.76
N ILE A 51 16.81 7.02 -3.50
CA ILE A 51 15.48 6.67 -3.00
C ILE A 51 15.52 5.25 -2.42
N THR A 52 15.21 5.15 -1.15
CA THR A 52 14.91 3.88 -0.48
C THR A 52 13.42 3.66 -0.51
N GLY A 53 12.97 2.62 -1.20
CA GLY A 53 11.57 2.26 -1.36
C GLY A 53 11.17 1.05 -0.53
N SER A 54 10.07 1.18 0.20
CA SER A 54 9.40 0.11 0.94
C SER A 54 7.93 0.10 0.51
N LEU A 55 7.64 -0.62 -0.56
CA LEU A 55 6.31 -0.72 -1.15
C LEU A 55 6.20 -2.05 -1.91
N HIS A 56 5.00 -2.62 -1.97
CA HIS A 56 4.72 -3.92 -2.59
C HIS A 56 5.48 -4.13 -3.90
N MET A 57 6.35 -5.15 -3.98
CA MET A 57 7.18 -5.40 -5.16
C MET A 57 6.38 -6.11 -6.27
N THR A 58 5.49 -5.38 -6.90
CA THR A 58 4.63 -5.85 -7.99
C THR A 58 5.17 -5.44 -9.36
N ILE A 59 4.52 -5.92 -10.43
CA ILE A 59 4.80 -5.49 -11.80
C ILE A 59 4.63 -3.98 -11.96
N GLN A 60 3.60 -3.39 -11.33
CA GLN A 60 3.34 -1.95 -11.38
C GLN A 60 4.45 -1.17 -10.66
N THR A 61 4.93 -1.69 -9.54
CA THR A 61 6.06 -1.11 -8.80
C THR A 61 7.36 -1.18 -9.61
N ALA A 62 7.56 -2.22 -10.41
CA ALA A 62 8.68 -2.26 -11.34
C ALA A 62 8.66 -1.09 -12.34
N VAL A 63 7.48 -0.73 -12.86
CA VAL A 63 7.32 0.46 -13.73
C VAL A 63 7.63 1.76 -12.97
N LEU A 64 7.22 1.88 -11.69
CA LEU A 64 7.56 3.01 -10.84
C LEU A 64 9.07 3.13 -10.63
N ILE A 65 9.74 2.05 -10.24
CA ILE A 65 11.19 2.01 -10.02
C ILE A 65 11.94 2.49 -11.27
N GLU A 66 11.62 1.92 -12.42
CA GLU A 66 12.25 2.31 -13.69
C GLU A 66 11.90 3.76 -14.10
N THR A 67 10.74 4.26 -13.69
CA THR A 67 10.39 5.68 -13.91
C THR A 67 11.27 6.59 -13.06
N LEU A 68 11.40 6.32 -11.75
CA LEU A 68 12.28 7.09 -10.87
C LEU A 68 13.73 7.10 -11.39
N GLN A 69 14.23 5.95 -11.86
CA GLN A 69 15.56 5.84 -12.46
C GLN A 69 15.69 6.63 -13.77
N ALA A 70 14.67 6.59 -14.64
CA ALA A 70 14.65 7.38 -15.87
C ALA A 70 14.68 8.90 -15.59
N LEU A 71 14.19 9.31 -14.44
CA LEU A 71 14.24 10.69 -13.96
C LEU A 71 15.55 11.04 -13.22
N GLY A 72 16.49 10.11 -13.13
CA GLY A 72 17.84 10.32 -12.61
C GLY A 72 18.09 9.79 -11.20
N ALA A 73 17.13 9.16 -10.54
CA ALA A 73 17.29 8.60 -9.20
C ALA A 73 18.11 7.31 -9.20
N GLU A 74 18.85 7.08 -8.13
CA GLU A 74 19.31 5.77 -7.71
C GLU A 74 18.26 5.17 -6.77
N VAL A 75 18.02 3.86 -6.85
CA VAL A 75 16.91 3.23 -6.13
C VAL A 75 17.37 1.93 -5.47
N ARG A 76 16.91 1.69 -4.24
CA ARG A 76 16.99 0.40 -3.53
C ARG A 76 15.59 0.07 -3.03
N TRP A 77 15.16 -1.19 -3.10
CA TRP A 77 13.76 -1.55 -2.88
C TRP A 77 13.58 -2.80 -2.04
N ALA A 78 12.59 -2.77 -1.13
CA ALA A 78 12.03 -3.93 -0.45
C ALA A 78 10.50 -3.90 -0.51
N SER A 79 9.85 -5.04 -0.29
CA SER A 79 8.40 -5.07 -0.15
C SER A 79 7.98 -4.59 1.25
N CYS A 80 6.79 -4.00 1.34
CA CYS A 80 6.18 -3.61 2.62
C CYS A 80 5.23 -4.68 3.19
N ASN A 81 5.22 -5.88 2.62
CA ASN A 81 4.39 -7.00 3.08
C ASN A 81 4.97 -8.33 2.62
N ILE A 82 5.01 -9.32 3.53
CA ILE A 82 5.64 -10.62 3.29
C ILE A 82 4.98 -11.50 2.21
N PHE A 83 3.73 -11.21 1.82
CA PHE A 83 2.98 -11.99 0.83
C PHE A 83 2.66 -11.24 -0.46
N SER A 84 3.08 -9.97 -0.61
CA SER A 84 2.65 -9.13 -1.73
C SER A 84 3.58 -9.12 -2.94
N THR A 85 4.80 -9.63 -2.81
CA THR A 85 5.77 -9.65 -3.90
C THR A 85 5.31 -10.53 -5.06
N GLN A 86 5.46 -10.03 -6.29
CA GLN A 86 5.44 -10.84 -7.50
C GLN A 86 6.90 -11.18 -7.84
N ASP A 87 7.29 -12.45 -7.65
CA ASP A 87 8.70 -12.88 -7.73
C ASP A 87 9.35 -12.58 -9.08
N HIS A 88 8.58 -12.69 -10.17
CA HIS A 88 9.05 -12.36 -11.52
C HIS A 88 9.26 -10.85 -11.73
N ALA A 89 8.50 -9.99 -11.01
CA ALA A 89 8.75 -8.55 -11.03
C ALA A 89 10.06 -8.21 -10.31
N ALA A 90 10.27 -8.76 -9.11
CA ALA A 90 11.50 -8.59 -8.35
C ALA A 90 12.72 -9.10 -9.15
N ALA A 91 12.61 -10.26 -9.78
CA ALA A 91 13.65 -10.84 -10.62
C ALA A 91 14.00 -9.94 -11.83
N ALA A 92 12.99 -9.36 -12.49
CA ALA A 92 13.22 -8.49 -13.66
C ALA A 92 13.98 -7.20 -13.28
N ILE A 93 13.66 -6.61 -12.15
CA ILE A 93 14.31 -5.39 -11.65
C ILE A 93 15.72 -5.70 -11.15
N ALA A 94 15.93 -6.81 -10.44
CA ALA A 94 17.25 -7.26 -10.01
C ALA A 94 18.15 -7.57 -11.21
N ALA A 95 17.65 -8.27 -12.23
CA ALA A 95 18.40 -8.58 -13.46
C ALA A 95 18.77 -7.34 -14.28
N ALA A 96 18.04 -6.24 -14.12
CA ALA A 96 18.38 -4.93 -14.69
C ALA A 96 19.45 -4.17 -13.90
N GLY A 97 19.91 -4.71 -12.76
CA GLY A 97 20.98 -4.12 -11.94
C GLY A 97 20.47 -3.20 -10.82
N THR A 98 19.21 -3.25 -10.47
CA THR A 98 18.65 -2.50 -9.34
C THR A 98 18.64 -3.36 -8.10
N PRO A 99 19.16 -2.87 -6.94
CA PRO A 99 19.06 -3.58 -5.67
C PRO A 99 17.62 -3.77 -5.22
N VAL A 100 17.18 -5.03 -5.17
CA VAL A 100 15.83 -5.44 -4.72
C VAL A 100 15.95 -6.59 -3.74
N PHE A 101 15.28 -6.45 -2.61
CA PHE A 101 15.25 -7.44 -1.53
C PHE A 101 13.78 -7.77 -1.22
N ALA A 102 13.23 -8.73 -1.96
CA ALA A 102 11.83 -9.12 -1.80
C ALA A 102 11.56 -10.47 -2.48
N TYR A 103 10.79 -11.33 -1.83
CA TYR A 103 10.15 -12.48 -2.44
C TYR A 103 8.85 -12.83 -1.71
N LYS A 104 7.94 -13.51 -2.40
CA LYS A 104 6.65 -13.87 -1.80
C LYS A 104 6.83 -14.99 -0.78
N GLY A 105 6.41 -14.73 0.46
CA GLY A 105 6.52 -15.67 1.56
C GLY A 105 7.82 -15.54 2.36
N GLU A 106 8.49 -14.40 2.30
CA GLU A 106 9.59 -14.07 3.21
C GLU A 106 9.12 -14.11 4.66
N SER A 107 10.00 -14.48 5.58
CA SER A 107 9.71 -14.47 7.02
C SER A 107 9.75 -13.05 7.57
N LEU A 108 9.18 -12.83 8.77
CA LEU A 108 9.26 -11.52 9.43
C LEU A 108 10.71 -11.10 9.73
N ASP A 109 11.59 -12.04 10.05
CA ASP A 109 13.01 -11.73 10.25
C ASP A 109 13.68 -11.28 8.95
N GLU A 110 13.37 -11.92 7.82
CA GLU A 110 13.86 -11.50 6.50
C GLU A 110 13.29 -10.16 6.09
N TYR A 111 12.00 -9.91 6.33
CA TYR A 111 11.34 -8.63 6.07
C TYR A 111 12.08 -7.45 6.74
N TRP A 112 12.43 -7.58 8.02
CA TRP A 112 13.16 -6.55 8.73
C TRP A 112 14.65 -6.48 8.36
N ASP A 113 15.29 -7.60 7.97
CA ASP A 113 16.63 -7.59 7.37
C ASP A 113 16.61 -6.82 6.05
N TYR A 114 15.65 -7.07 5.18
CA TYR A 114 15.51 -6.37 3.89
C TYR A 114 15.20 -4.90 4.07
N SER A 115 14.38 -4.56 5.05
CA SER A 115 14.11 -3.17 5.45
C SER A 115 15.37 -2.43 5.93
N HIS A 116 16.37 -3.13 6.49
CA HIS A 116 17.68 -2.54 6.76
C HIS A 116 18.52 -2.41 5.49
N ARG A 117 18.54 -3.43 4.62
CA ARG A 117 19.38 -3.46 3.41
C ARG A 117 19.06 -2.35 2.44
N ILE A 118 17.81 -1.88 2.37
CA ILE A 118 17.47 -0.76 1.49
C ILE A 118 18.12 0.55 1.93
N PHE A 119 18.57 0.67 3.20
CA PHE A 119 19.36 1.79 3.70
C PHE A 119 20.88 1.59 3.61
N GLU A 120 21.35 0.40 3.24
CA GLU A 120 22.77 0.08 3.11
C GLU A 120 23.26 0.41 1.69
N TRP A 121 23.74 1.64 1.49
CA TRP A 121 24.23 2.12 0.20
C TRP A 121 25.75 1.95 0.08
N PRO A 122 26.27 1.58 -1.11
CA PRO A 122 27.71 1.49 -1.35
C PRO A 122 28.45 2.79 -1.00
N GLY A 123 29.64 2.68 -0.40
CA GLY A 123 30.42 3.87 -0.04
C GLY A 123 29.89 4.69 1.13
N ASP A 124 28.96 4.13 1.90
CA ASP A 124 28.32 4.76 3.07
C ASP A 124 27.68 6.15 2.77
N VAL A 125 27.19 6.33 1.54
CA VAL A 125 26.53 7.60 1.15
C VAL A 125 25.10 7.72 1.72
N GLY A 126 24.42 6.59 1.99
CA GLY A 126 23.07 6.51 2.54
C GLY A 126 21.96 6.99 1.60
N ALA A 127 20.72 6.67 1.94
CA ALA A 127 19.54 7.22 1.31
C ALA A 127 19.37 8.71 1.65
N ASN A 128 18.74 9.48 0.76
CA ASN A 128 18.33 10.85 1.07
C ASN A 128 16.82 11.05 0.89
N MET A 129 16.12 10.08 0.32
CA MET A 129 14.66 10.09 0.15
C MET A 129 14.09 8.73 0.55
N ILE A 130 12.89 8.74 1.14
CA ILE A 130 12.10 7.53 1.42
C ILE A 130 10.82 7.57 0.60
N LEU A 131 10.47 6.43 -0.01
CA LEU A 131 9.16 6.15 -0.57
C LEU A 131 8.58 4.99 0.21
N ASP A 132 7.57 5.24 1.04
CA ASP A 132 7.05 4.28 2.02
C ASP A 132 5.59 3.92 1.74
N ASP A 133 5.19 2.73 2.18
CA ASP A 133 3.81 2.24 2.14
C ASP A 133 3.51 1.49 3.45
N GLY A 134 2.80 2.17 4.35
CA GLY A 134 2.53 1.73 5.72
C GLY A 134 3.47 2.33 6.76
N GLY A 135 4.54 3.00 6.34
CA GLY A 135 5.45 3.74 7.20
C GLY A 135 6.47 2.88 7.94
N ASP A 136 6.71 1.64 7.53
CA ASP A 136 7.62 0.74 8.26
C ASP A 136 9.11 1.11 8.06
N ALA A 137 9.52 1.56 6.88
CA ALA A 137 10.88 2.03 6.66
C ALA A 137 11.18 3.30 7.47
N THR A 138 10.23 4.22 7.52
CA THR A 138 10.29 5.43 8.34
C THR A 138 10.31 5.09 9.84
N LEU A 139 9.42 4.20 10.28
CA LEU A 139 9.36 3.73 11.66
C LEU A 139 10.68 3.09 12.11
N LEU A 140 11.26 2.23 11.27
CA LEU A 140 12.51 1.54 11.54
C LEU A 140 13.64 2.52 11.89
N LEU A 141 13.80 3.58 11.09
CA LEU A 141 14.84 4.59 11.34
C LEU A 141 14.57 5.38 12.61
N ILE A 142 13.34 5.87 12.79
CA ILE A 142 12.99 6.70 13.95
C ILE A 142 13.03 5.91 15.26
N LEU A 143 12.48 4.69 15.27
CA LEU A 143 12.50 3.83 16.45
C LEU A 143 13.92 3.37 16.78
N GLY A 144 14.70 3.01 15.75
CA GLY A 144 16.10 2.65 15.91
C GLY A 144 16.94 3.79 16.50
N ALA A 145 16.76 5.02 16.02
CA ALA A 145 17.44 6.20 16.56
C ALA A 145 17.01 6.55 18.02
N LYS A 146 15.75 6.25 18.39
CA LYS A 146 15.32 6.32 19.78
C LYS A 146 15.98 5.24 20.63
N ALA A 147 16.06 4.01 20.12
CA ALA A 147 16.67 2.88 20.81
C ALA A 147 18.19 3.04 21.02
N GLU A 148 18.89 3.82 20.18
CA GLU A 148 20.29 4.23 20.40
C GLU A 148 20.47 5.01 21.71
N LYS A 149 19.46 5.76 22.12
CA LYS A 149 19.47 6.59 23.33
C LYS A 149 18.87 5.85 24.52
N ASP A 150 17.86 5.03 24.30
CA ASP A 150 17.12 4.30 25.31
C ASP A 150 16.60 2.96 24.76
N LEU A 151 17.29 1.87 25.11
CA LEU A 151 16.91 0.52 24.70
C LEU A 151 15.55 0.05 25.24
N SER A 152 14.99 0.74 26.23
CA SER A 152 13.69 0.36 26.82
C SER A 152 12.55 0.49 25.80
N VAL A 153 12.68 1.37 24.80
CA VAL A 153 11.66 1.57 23.75
C VAL A 153 11.45 0.34 22.85
N VAL A 154 12.38 -0.61 22.86
CA VAL A 154 12.29 -1.88 22.10
C VAL A 154 12.32 -3.10 23.03
N SER A 155 11.81 -2.99 24.27
CA SER A 155 11.92 -4.05 25.30
C SER A 155 10.65 -4.87 25.50
N HIS A 156 9.49 -4.33 25.13
CA HIS A 156 8.19 -4.94 25.41
C HIS A 156 7.34 -5.10 24.14
N PRO A 157 7.66 -6.08 23.27
CA PRO A 157 6.86 -6.33 22.08
C PRO A 157 5.48 -6.88 22.46
N THR A 158 4.44 -6.51 21.72
CA THR A 158 3.03 -6.90 21.95
C THR A 158 2.52 -7.93 20.96
N ASN A 159 3.25 -8.16 19.86
CA ASN A 159 2.90 -9.08 18.78
C ASN A 159 4.14 -9.64 18.08
N GLU A 160 3.94 -10.61 17.18
CA GLU A 160 5.03 -11.28 16.44
C GLU A 160 5.84 -10.32 15.57
N GLU A 161 5.20 -9.32 14.95
CA GLU A 161 5.88 -8.33 14.11
C GLU A 161 6.80 -7.42 14.94
N GLU A 162 6.32 -6.96 16.10
CA GLU A 162 7.16 -6.19 17.03
C GLU A 162 8.31 -7.02 17.61
N ILE A 163 8.12 -8.31 17.85
CA ILE A 163 9.21 -9.20 18.28
C ILE A 163 10.33 -9.20 17.23
N ALA A 164 10.00 -9.42 15.96
CA ALA A 164 10.98 -9.45 14.87
C ALA A 164 11.64 -8.08 14.67
N LEU A 165 10.88 -6.99 14.65
CA LEU A 165 11.38 -5.62 14.55
C LEU A 165 12.36 -5.30 15.69
N PHE A 166 11.96 -5.52 16.95
CA PHE A 166 12.79 -5.18 18.11
C PHE A 166 14.07 -6.00 18.16
N ASN A 167 14.01 -7.28 17.78
CA ASN A 167 15.19 -8.13 17.67
C ASN A 167 16.14 -7.63 16.57
N SER A 168 15.62 -7.24 15.41
CA SER A 168 16.41 -6.71 14.30
C SER A 168 17.10 -5.39 14.68
N ILE A 169 16.40 -4.49 15.38
CA ILE A 169 16.97 -3.22 15.88
C ILE A 169 18.10 -3.51 16.86
N LYS A 170 17.87 -4.37 17.86
CA LYS A 170 18.91 -4.74 18.86
C LYS A 170 20.13 -5.35 18.19
N ALA A 171 19.94 -6.24 17.22
CA ALA A 171 21.04 -6.85 16.47
C ALA A 171 21.85 -5.80 15.69
N ARG A 172 21.20 -4.84 15.07
CA ARG A 172 21.86 -3.73 14.36
C ARG A 172 22.64 -2.84 15.33
N LEU A 173 22.05 -2.46 16.45
CA LEU A 173 22.72 -1.64 17.46
C LEU A 173 23.96 -2.31 18.07
N ALA A 174 23.93 -3.63 18.27
CA ALA A 174 25.08 -4.39 18.74
C ALA A 174 26.24 -4.41 17.72
N LYS A 175 25.92 -4.38 16.41
CA LYS A 175 26.89 -4.40 15.32
C LYS A 175 27.46 -3.00 15.01
N ASP A 176 26.61 -1.99 15.00
CA ASP A 176 26.96 -0.62 14.59
C ASP A 176 26.15 0.43 15.40
N PRO A 177 26.59 0.78 16.60
CA PRO A 177 25.99 1.83 17.40
C PRO A 177 25.98 3.18 16.64
N GLY A 178 24.83 3.88 16.60
CA GLY A 178 24.68 5.15 15.89
C GLY A 178 24.34 5.01 14.40
N TRP A 179 24.13 3.81 13.90
CA TRP A 179 23.77 3.58 12.49
C TRP A 179 22.46 4.29 12.11
N TYR A 180 21.41 4.18 12.93
CA TYR A 180 20.11 4.76 12.65
C TYR A 180 20.16 6.30 12.63
N SER A 181 20.81 6.91 13.60
CA SER A 181 20.99 8.36 13.65
C SER A 181 21.75 8.90 12.45
N ARG A 182 22.76 8.16 11.96
CA ARG A 182 23.49 8.54 10.75
C ARG A 182 22.64 8.42 9.50
N GLN A 183 21.81 7.37 9.36
CA GLN A 183 20.89 7.24 8.23
C GLN A 183 19.83 8.34 8.29
N LEU A 184 19.21 8.53 9.44
CA LEU A 184 18.15 9.51 9.66
C LEU A 184 18.58 10.94 9.30
N ALA A 185 19.81 11.32 9.67
CA ALA A 185 20.36 12.64 9.38
C ALA A 185 20.52 12.96 7.87
N ARG A 186 20.46 11.96 7.01
CA ARG A 186 20.62 12.11 5.55
C ARG A 186 19.28 12.27 4.83
N ILE A 187 18.18 11.87 5.46
CA ILE A 187 16.84 11.86 4.85
C ILE A 187 16.34 13.30 4.74
N GLN A 188 15.95 13.69 3.54
CA GLN A 188 15.38 15.00 3.20
C GLN A 188 13.85 15.00 3.21
N GLY A 189 13.23 13.82 3.07
CA GLY A 189 11.79 13.70 3.10
C GLY A 189 11.28 12.29 2.81
N VAL A 190 10.01 12.09 3.09
CA VAL A 190 9.28 10.84 2.84
C VAL A 190 7.99 11.10 2.07
N THR A 191 7.66 10.20 1.15
CA THR A 191 6.32 10.12 0.53
C THR A 191 5.64 8.85 0.99
N GLU A 192 4.37 8.95 1.41
CA GLU A 192 3.63 7.83 1.98
C GLU A 192 2.40 7.50 1.14
N GLU A 193 2.27 6.20 0.81
CA GLU A 193 1.25 5.67 -0.10
C GLU A 193 -0.10 5.43 0.57
N THR A 194 -0.12 5.00 1.85
CA THR A 194 -1.33 4.42 2.43
C THR A 194 -1.80 5.09 3.71
N THR A 195 -3.11 5.01 3.97
CA THR A 195 -3.78 5.62 5.14
C THR A 195 -3.09 5.28 6.46
N THR A 196 -2.60 4.05 6.64
CA THR A 196 -1.98 3.63 7.90
C THR A 196 -0.65 4.33 8.15
N GLY A 197 0.21 4.41 7.14
CA GLY A 197 1.47 5.15 7.23
C GLY A 197 1.24 6.65 7.43
N VAL A 198 0.25 7.21 6.73
CA VAL A 198 -0.16 8.61 6.90
C VAL A 198 -0.59 8.92 8.34
N LYS A 199 -1.40 8.04 8.96
CA LYS A 199 -1.76 8.21 10.38
C LYS A 199 -0.53 8.23 11.30
N ARG A 200 0.46 7.36 11.04
CA ARG A 200 1.73 7.34 11.79
C ARG A 200 2.50 8.64 11.62
N LEU A 201 2.60 9.15 10.40
CA LEU A 201 3.29 10.43 10.11
C LEU A 201 2.62 11.60 10.82
N TYR A 202 1.28 11.71 10.76
CA TYR A 202 0.55 12.76 11.51
C TYR A 202 0.75 12.65 13.01
N GLN A 203 0.79 11.42 13.56
CA GLN A 203 1.07 11.24 14.99
C GLN A 203 2.49 11.68 15.33
N MET A 204 3.49 11.31 14.51
CA MET A 204 4.88 11.73 14.69
C MET A 204 5.03 13.24 14.61
N ALA A 205 4.35 13.90 13.66
CA ALA A 205 4.35 15.36 13.53
C ALA A 205 3.74 16.03 14.77
N LYS A 206 2.58 15.53 15.23
CA LYS A 206 1.90 16.03 16.43
C LYS A 206 2.78 15.92 17.70
N ASP A 207 3.55 14.84 17.78
CA ASP A 207 4.46 14.58 18.93
C ASP A 207 5.80 15.32 18.78
N GLY A 208 6.00 16.11 17.70
CA GLY A 208 7.27 16.77 17.38
C GLY A 208 8.43 15.81 17.11
N ALA A 209 8.10 14.58 16.69
CA ALA A 209 9.04 13.49 16.48
C ALA A 209 9.34 13.22 14.98
N LEU A 210 8.67 13.91 14.05
CA LEU A 210 8.92 13.80 12.61
C LEU A 210 10.15 14.65 12.25
N PRO A 211 11.27 14.04 11.80
CA PRO A 211 12.54 14.75 11.64
C PRO A 211 12.75 15.37 10.25
N PHE A 212 11.81 15.19 9.33
CA PHE A 212 11.85 15.68 7.95
C PHE A 212 10.43 15.90 7.41
N PRO A 213 10.24 16.67 6.34
CA PRO A 213 8.94 16.84 5.72
C PRO A 213 8.40 15.54 5.11
N ALA A 214 7.08 15.38 5.12
CA ALA A 214 6.40 14.24 4.55
C ALA A 214 5.30 14.68 3.57
N ILE A 215 5.15 13.99 2.44
CA ILE A 215 3.98 14.13 1.57
C ILE A 215 3.08 12.91 1.72
N ASN A 216 1.87 13.16 2.16
CA ASN A 216 0.76 12.24 2.18
C ASN A 216 0.20 12.09 0.76
N VAL A 217 0.65 11.08 0.03
CA VAL A 217 0.17 10.77 -1.32
C VAL A 217 -1.22 10.12 -1.27
N ASN A 218 -1.53 9.38 -0.20
CA ASN A 218 -2.84 8.73 -0.05
C ASN A 218 -4.01 9.70 -0.21
N ASP A 219 -3.90 10.93 0.31
CA ASP A 219 -4.98 11.90 0.30
C ASP A 219 -5.01 12.80 -0.95
N SER A 220 -4.12 12.61 -1.91
CA SER A 220 -4.32 13.10 -3.28
C SER A 220 -5.61 12.51 -3.82
N VAL A 221 -6.48 13.33 -4.44
CA VAL A 221 -7.80 12.85 -4.90
C VAL A 221 -7.66 11.77 -5.97
N THR A 222 -6.71 11.94 -6.88
CA THR A 222 -6.38 10.94 -7.92
C THR A 222 -5.73 9.67 -7.37
N LYS A 223 -5.40 9.62 -6.05
CA LYS A 223 -5.01 8.40 -5.35
C LYS A 223 -6.20 7.83 -4.57
N SER A 224 -6.69 8.53 -3.55
CA SER A 224 -7.69 7.97 -2.62
C SER A 224 -9.02 7.62 -3.28
N LYS A 225 -9.50 8.45 -4.21
CA LYS A 225 -10.77 8.21 -4.92
C LYS A 225 -10.62 7.28 -6.13
N PHE A 226 -9.41 6.85 -6.47
CA PHE A 226 -9.11 5.95 -7.57
C PHE A 226 -8.57 4.62 -7.06
N ASP A 227 -7.38 4.60 -6.50
CA ASP A 227 -6.73 3.41 -5.95
C ASP A 227 -7.59 2.73 -4.87
N ASN A 228 -7.90 3.45 -3.80
CA ASN A 228 -8.63 2.87 -2.66
C ASN A 228 -10.06 2.45 -3.07
N LEU A 229 -10.69 3.15 -4.00
CA LEU A 229 -12.06 2.85 -4.46
C LEU A 229 -12.05 1.85 -5.62
N TYR A 230 -11.52 2.25 -6.78
CA TYR A 230 -11.59 1.44 -8.00
C TYR A 230 -10.63 0.26 -7.97
N GLY A 231 -9.45 0.44 -7.36
CA GLY A 231 -8.49 -0.65 -7.18
C GLY A 231 -9.06 -1.77 -6.32
N CYS A 232 -9.63 -1.45 -5.16
CA CYS A 232 -10.27 -2.44 -4.30
C CYS A 232 -11.53 -3.05 -4.93
N ARG A 233 -12.28 -2.27 -5.73
CA ARG A 233 -13.45 -2.78 -6.46
C ARG A 233 -13.11 -3.93 -7.40
N GLU A 234 -11.94 -3.89 -8.05
CA GLU A 234 -11.50 -4.99 -8.93
C GLU A 234 -10.73 -6.07 -8.17
N SER A 235 -9.80 -5.68 -7.31
CA SER A 235 -8.83 -6.61 -6.72
C SER A 235 -9.39 -7.46 -5.56
N LEU A 236 -10.41 -6.99 -4.82
CA LEU A 236 -11.03 -7.80 -3.77
C LEU A 236 -11.61 -9.10 -4.31
N VAL A 237 -12.49 -8.98 -5.30
CA VAL A 237 -13.19 -10.14 -5.87
C VAL A 237 -12.22 -11.04 -6.65
N ASP A 238 -11.16 -10.49 -7.24
CA ASP A 238 -10.09 -11.26 -7.86
C ASP A 238 -9.38 -12.13 -6.82
N GLY A 239 -9.01 -11.57 -5.67
CA GLY A 239 -8.41 -12.31 -4.56
C GLY A 239 -9.29 -13.42 -4.02
N ILE A 240 -10.56 -13.15 -3.73
CA ILE A 240 -11.52 -14.14 -3.25
C ILE A 240 -11.72 -15.26 -4.28
N LYS A 241 -11.89 -14.93 -5.56
CA LYS A 241 -12.15 -15.94 -6.61
C LYS A 241 -10.92 -16.80 -6.89
N ARG A 242 -9.73 -16.24 -6.97
CA ARG A 242 -8.49 -17.02 -7.12
C ARG A 242 -8.22 -17.93 -5.91
N ALA A 243 -8.51 -17.44 -4.71
CA ALA A 243 -8.34 -18.23 -3.49
C ALA A 243 -9.28 -19.43 -3.43
N THR A 244 -10.57 -19.24 -3.75
CA THR A 244 -11.63 -20.18 -3.38
C THR A 244 -12.43 -20.73 -4.56
N ASP A 245 -12.32 -20.09 -5.73
CA ASP A 245 -13.12 -20.40 -6.94
C ASP A 245 -14.64 -20.40 -6.68
N VAL A 246 -15.09 -19.69 -5.63
CA VAL A 246 -16.52 -19.65 -5.28
C VAL A 246 -17.31 -18.73 -6.21
N MET A 247 -18.56 -19.08 -6.42
CA MET A 247 -19.53 -18.17 -7.04
C MET A 247 -19.97 -17.14 -6.01
N VAL A 248 -19.81 -15.85 -6.32
CA VAL A 248 -20.18 -14.72 -5.43
C VAL A 248 -21.69 -14.47 -5.47
N ALA A 249 -22.32 -14.66 -6.64
CA ALA A 249 -23.76 -14.46 -6.79
C ALA A 249 -24.55 -15.37 -5.83
N GLY A 250 -25.58 -14.80 -5.21
CA GLY A 250 -26.46 -15.49 -4.27
C GLY A 250 -25.91 -15.64 -2.84
N LYS A 251 -24.65 -15.21 -2.59
CA LYS A 251 -24.07 -15.19 -1.26
C LYS A 251 -24.43 -13.92 -0.50
N VAL A 252 -24.41 -14.01 0.82
CA VAL A 252 -24.48 -12.87 1.72
C VAL A 252 -23.07 -12.47 2.09
N ALA A 253 -22.72 -11.22 1.85
CA ALA A 253 -21.41 -10.67 2.18
C ALA A 253 -21.51 -9.54 3.20
N VAL A 254 -20.57 -9.47 4.12
CA VAL A 254 -20.38 -8.36 5.05
C VAL A 254 -19.10 -7.63 4.71
N VAL A 255 -19.17 -6.32 4.55
CA VAL A 255 -18.02 -5.44 4.44
C VAL A 255 -17.98 -4.56 5.69
N ALA A 256 -16.93 -4.70 6.49
CA ALA A 256 -16.69 -3.87 7.65
C ALA A 256 -15.89 -2.63 7.24
N GLY A 257 -16.51 -1.48 7.39
CA GLY A 257 -16.01 -0.18 6.94
C GLY A 257 -16.64 0.26 5.60
N TYR A 258 -16.99 1.55 5.50
CA TYR A 258 -17.55 2.16 4.28
C TYR A 258 -16.82 3.46 3.89
N GLY A 259 -15.50 3.49 4.14
CA GLY A 259 -14.58 4.41 3.51
C GLY A 259 -14.37 4.07 2.03
N ASP A 260 -13.38 4.65 1.35
CA ASP A 260 -13.17 4.41 -0.09
C ASP A 260 -12.93 2.93 -0.40
N VAL A 261 -12.12 2.23 0.40
CA VAL A 261 -11.87 0.78 0.27
C VAL A 261 -13.16 -0.03 0.43
N GLY A 262 -13.93 0.24 1.48
CA GLY A 262 -15.19 -0.44 1.75
C GLY A 262 -16.24 -0.20 0.66
N LYS A 263 -16.34 1.04 0.15
CA LYS A 263 -17.23 1.40 -0.97
C LYS A 263 -16.91 0.58 -2.23
N GLY A 264 -15.66 0.54 -2.63
CA GLY A 264 -15.21 -0.25 -3.79
C GLY A 264 -15.51 -1.74 -3.60
N SER A 265 -15.18 -2.28 -2.44
CA SER A 265 -15.42 -3.68 -2.07
C SER A 265 -16.89 -4.05 -2.10
N ALA A 266 -17.74 -3.23 -1.50
CA ALA A 266 -19.19 -3.44 -1.48
C ALA A 266 -19.81 -3.38 -2.89
N GLN A 267 -19.37 -2.42 -3.71
CA GLN A 267 -19.84 -2.27 -5.10
C GLN A 267 -19.51 -3.51 -5.95
N SER A 268 -18.30 -4.06 -5.85
CA SER A 268 -17.93 -5.24 -6.64
C SER A 268 -18.68 -6.50 -6.20
N LEU A 269 -18.82 -6.74 -4.90
CA LEU A 269 -19.59 -7.87 -4.39
C LEU A 269 -21.05 -7.79 -4.82
N ARG A 270 -21.68 -6.61 -4.69
CA ARG A 270 -23.07 -6.37 -5.17
C ARG A 270 -23.16 -6.52 -6.69
N GLY A 271 -22.18 -5.98 -7.42
CA GLY A 271 -22.12 -6.09 -8.89
C GLY A 271 -22.05 -7.52 -9.40
N LEU A 272 -21.45 -8.43 -8.63
CA LEU A 272 -21.43 -9.86 -8.91
C LEU A 272 -22.65 -10.62 -8.37
N GLY A 273 -23.63 -9.94 -7.78
CA GLY A 273 -24.89 -10.53 -7.34
C GLY A 273 -24.94 -11.01 -5.89
N ALA A 274 -24.02 -10.57 -5.04
CA ALA A 274 -24.11 -10.81 -3.59
C ALA A 274 -25.14 -9.85 -2.95
N THR A 275 -25.77 -10.31 -1.87
CA THR A 275 -26.47 -9.45 -0.92
C THR A 275 -25.45 -8.90 0.07
N VAL A 276 -25.22 -7.57 0.04
CA VAL A 276 -24.15 -6.96 0.84
C VAL A 276 -24.72 -6.22 2.04
N MET A 277 -24.14 -6.49 3.21
CA MET A 277 -24.36 -5.76 4.47
C MET A 277 -23.09 -4.96 4.80
N ILE A 278 -23.25 -3.82 5.43
CA ILE A 278 -22.14 -2.94 5.84
C ILE A 278 -22.15 -2.82 7.37
N THR A 279 -20.95 -2.87 7.98
CA THR A 279 -20.76 -2.40 9.35
C THR A 279 -19.94 -1.12 9.35
N GLU A 280 -20.33 -0.11 10.12
CA GLU A 280 -19.67 1.20 10.11
C GLU A 280 -19.84 1.90 11.45
N ILE A 281 -18.82 2.66 11.85
CA ILE A 281 -18.84 3.48 13.07
C ILE A 281 -19.08 4.97 12.80
N ASP A 282 -18.69 5.44 11.59
CA ASP A 282 -18.93 6.82 11.17
C ASP A 282 -20.38 6.99 10.70
N PRO A 283 -21.17 7.84 11.36
CA PRO A 283 -22.58 8.03 10.98
C PRO A 283 -22.76 8.61 9.58
N ILE A 284 -21.78 9.36 9.06
CA ILE A 284 -21.84 9.90 7.69
C ILE A 284 -21.64 8.76 6.68
N CYS A 285 -20.62 7.94 6.86
CA CYS A 285 -20.38 6.78 6.01
C CYS A 285 -21.51 5.75 6.10
N ALA A 286 -22.06 5.51 7.30
CA ALA A 286 -23.22 4.64 7.49
C ALA A 286 -24.45 5.16 6.76
N LEU A 287 -24.73 6.48 6.81
CA LEU A 287 -25.82 7.10 6.09
C LEU A 287 -25.61 6.98 4.57
N GLN A 288 -24.40 7.20 4.06
CA GLN A 288 -24.08 7.01 2.65
C GLN A 288 -24.36 5.56 2.22
N ALA A 289 -23.91 4.57 3.01
CA ALA A 289 -24.18 3.16 2.71
C ALA A 289 -25.69 2.86 2.63
N ALA A 290 -26.48 3.40 3.58
CA ALA A 290 -27.93 3.23 3.58
C ALA A 290 -28.59 3.90 2.35
N MET A 291 -28.12 5.09 1.94
CA MET A 291 -28.63 5.78 0.73
C MET A 291 -28.29 5.03 -0.56
N GLU A 292 -27.16 4.32 -0.58
CA GLU A 292 -26.76 3.43 -1.69
C GLU A 292 -27.54 2.09 -1.69
N GLY A 293 -28.45 1.89 -0.71
CA GLY A 293 -29.31 0.71 -0.61
C GLY A 293 -28.68 -0.49 0.07
N TYR A 294 -27.57 -0.30 0.79
CA TYR A 294 -27.00 -1.35 1.65
C TYR A 294 -27.72 -1.39 3.00
N ARG A 295 -27.84 -2.59 3.55
CA ARG A 295 -28.26 -2.76 4.93
C ARG A 295 -27.08 -2.52 5.86
N VAL A 296 -27.18 -1.51 6.73
CA VAL A 296 -26.19 -1.22 7.76
C VAL A 296 -26.56 -1.97 9.04
N VAL A 297 -25.62 -2.76 9.57
CA VAL A 297 -25.80 -3.66 10.70
C VAL A 297 -24.56 -3.65 11.59
N THR A 298 -24.63 -4.29 12.76
CA THR A 298 -23.45 -4.60 13.56
C THR A 298 -22.85 -5.95 13.13
N MET A 299 -21.58 -6.20 13.48
CA MET A 299 -20.95 -7.49 13.20
C MET A 299 -21.67 -8.63 13.94
N ASP A 300 -22.14 -8.40 15.19
CA ASP A 300 -22.94 -9.37 15.95
C ASP A 300 -24.25 -9.76 15.26
N GLU A 301 -24.90 -8.82 14.56
CA GLU A 301 -26.11 -9.11 13.80
C GLU A 301 -25.87 -9.86 12.49
N ALA A 302 -24.63 -9.78 11.96
CA ALA A 302 -24.28 -10.32 10.65
C ALA A 302 -23.52 -11.66 10.71
N CYS A 303 -22.78 -11.92 11.79
CA CYS A 303 -21.79 -13.00 11.83
C CYS A 303 -22.38 -14.41 11.64
N ASP A 304 -23.63 -14.65 12.01
CA ASP A 304 -24.33 -15.93 11.81
C ASP A 304 -25.09 -16.03 10.47
N LYS A 305 -25.08 -14.95 9.66
CA LYS A 305 -25.90 -14.84 8.43
C LYS A 305 -25.10 -14.79 7.15
N ALA A 306 -23.84 -14.36 7.22
CA ALA A 306 -23.04 -14.13 6.03
C ALA A 306 -22.16 -15.33 5.66
N ASP A 307 -21.84 -15.39 4.37
CA ASP A 307 -20.96 -16.39 3.75
C ASP A 307 -19.56 -15.82 3.48
N ILE A 308 -19.45 -14.48 3.29
CA ILE A 308 -18.20 -13.78 3.00
C ILE A 308 -18.07 -12.60 3.97
N PHE A 309 -16.92 -12.48 4.61
CA PHE A 309 -16.56 -11.40 5.52
C PHE A 309 -15.32 -10.69 5.03
N VAL A 310 -15.40 -9.38 4.87
CA VAL A 310 -14.31 -8.52 4.40
C VAL A 310 -14.11 -7.38 5.38
N THR A 311 -12.90 -7.20 5.88
CA THR A 311 -12.54 -6.05 6.73
C THR A 311 -11.81 -4.98 5.92
N ALA A 312 -12.13 -3.70 6.17
CA ALA A 312 -11.63 -2.54 5.44
C ALA A 312 -11.62 -1.27 6.31
N THR A 313 -11.32 -1.40 7.61
CA THR A 313 -11.47 -0.32 8.59
C THR A 313 -10.15 0.33 9.01
N GLY A 314 -9.03 -0.39 8.87
CA GLY A 314 -7.74 0.01 9.44
C GLY A 314 -7.73 0.05 10.97
N ASN A 315 -8.58 -0.76 11.61
CA ASN A 315 -8.71 -0.87 13.07
C ASN A 315 -8.22 -2.25 13.55
N VAL A 316 -8.50 -2.61 14.79
CA VAL A 316 -8.07 -3.86 15.42
C VAL A 316 -9.28 -4.69 15.84
N ASN A 317 -9.19 -6.02 15.69
CA ASN A 317 -10.19 -7.01 16.16
C ASN A 317 -11.64 -6.68 15.76
N VAL A 318 -11.82 -6.17 14.55
CA VAL A 318 -13.14 -5.88 13.95
C VAL A 318 -13.94 -7.18 13.80
N ILE A 319 -13.27 -8.24 13.39
CA ILE A 319 -13.75 -9.60 13.48
C ILE A 319 -12.97 -10.30 14.59
N ASN A 320 -13.62 -10.51 15.72
CA ASN A 320 -13.04 -11.16 16.88
C ASN A 320 -13.37 -12.66 16.94
N HIS A 321 -12.78 -13.34 17.91
CA HIS A 321 -12.97 -14.77 18.12
C HIS A 321 -14.45 -15.18 18.28
N GLU A 322 -15.24 -14.41 19.05
CA GLU A 322 -16.65 -14.73 19.29
C GLU A 322 -17.51 -14.58 18.01
N HIS A 323 -17.17 -13.63 17.13
CA HIS A 323 -17.81 -13.55 15.81
C HIS A 323 -17.50 -14.79 14.97
N MET A 324 -16.22 -15.20 14.90
CA MET A 324 -15.79 -16.35 14.11
C MET A 324 -16.41 -17.68 14.60
N LYS A 325 -16.61 -17.83 15.89
CA LYS A 325 -17.33 -18.99 16.47
C LYS A 325 -18.79 -19.08 16.01
N LYS A 326 -19.45 -17.95 15.75
CA LYS A 326 -20.85 -17.91 15.31
C LYS A 326 -21.01 -18.04 13.80
N MET A 327 -19.94 -17.84 13.01
CA MET A 327 -19.98 -17.93 11.55
C MET A 327 -20.47 -19.28 11.07
N ARG A 328 -21.04 -19.30 9.87
CA ARG A 328 -21.44 -20.53 9.17
C ARG A 328 -20.26 -21.42 8.83
N ASP A 329 -20.52 -22.70 8.69
CA ASP A 329 -19.53 -23.61 8.10
C ASP A 329 -19.13 -23.12 6.69
N GLN A 330 -17.84 -23.17 6.37
CA GLN A 330 -17.25 -22.69 5.12
C GLN A 330 -17.38 -21.16 4.88
N ALA A 331 -17.64 -20.36 5.92
CA ALA A 331 -17.58 -18.92 5.78
C ALA A 331 -16.18 -18.45 5.38
N ILE A 332 -16.10 -17.55 4.40
CA ILE A 332 -14.84 -16.96 3.91
C ILE A 332 -14.56 -15.70 4.71
N VAL A 333 -13.39 -15.63 5.31
CA VAL A 333 -12.94 -14.48 6.12
C VAL A 333 -11.67 -13.90 5.51
N CYS A 334 -11.71 -12.64 5.15
CA CYS A 334 -10.56 -11.95 4.54
C CYS A 334 -10.50 -10.48 4.93
N ASN A 335 -9.32 -9.92 4.74
CA ASN A 335 -9.02 -8.52 4.99
C ASN A 335 -8.49 -7.86 3.69
N ILE A 336 -8.89 -6.63 3.44
CA ILE A 336 -8.34 -5.79 2.38
C ILE A 336 -7.75 -4.47 2.94
N GLY A 337 -7.74 -4.31 4.26
CA GLY A 337 -6.98 -3.27 4.95
C GLY A 337 -5.48 -3.57 4.97
N HIS A 338 -4.67 -2.56 5.19
CA HIS A 338 -3.21 -2.67 5.05
C HIS A 338 -2.57 -3.70 6.02
N PHE A 339 -2.99 -3.74 7.29
CA PHE A 339 -2.47 -4.66 8.30
C PHE A 339 -3.43 -5.81 8.61
N ASP A 340 -2.88 -6.88 9.18
CA ASP A 340 -3.58 -8.10 9.57
C ASP A 340 -4.34 -8.00 10.91
N SER A 341 -4.27 -6.86 11.59
CA SER A 341 -4.85 -6.67 12.92
C SER A 341 -6.38 -6.62 12.97
N GLU A 342 -7.05 -6.48 11.82
CA GLU A 342 -8.51 -6.33 11.76
C GLU A 342 -9.25 -7.63 12.10
N ILE A 343 -8.62 -8.78 11.86
CA ILE A 343 -9.12 -10.10 12.20
C ILE A 343 -8.27 -10.64 13.36
N GLU A 344 -8.91 -11.11 14.43
CA GLU A 344 -8.22 -11.66 15.60
C GLU A 344 -7.63 -13.06 15.29
N VAL A 345 -6.66 -13.10 14.36
CA VAL A 345 -6.02 -14.34 13.89
C VAL A 345 -5.28 -15.05 15.02
N SER A 346 -4.69 -14.30 15.96
CA SER A 346 -4.01 -14.87 17.13
C SER A 346 -4.90 -15.83 17.94
N ALA A 347 -6.18 -15.51 18.08
CA ALA A 347 -7.14 -16.37 18.77
C ALA A 347 -7.41 -17.68 18.01
N LEU A 348 -7.11 -17.75 16.71
CA LEU A 348 -7.29 -18.96 15.90
C LEU A 348 -6.13 -19.94 16.03
N ARG A 349 -4.98 -19.52 16.59
CA ARG A 349 -3.80 -20.40 16.78
C ARG A 349 -4.06 -21.59 17.71
N GLN A 350 -5.09 -21.52 18.54
CA GLN A 350 -5.52 -22.63 19.39
C GLN A 350 -6.26 -23.75 18.64
N TYR A 351 -6.69 -23.51 17.40
CA TYR A 351 -7.44 -24.47 16.59
C TYR A 351 -6.53 -25.20 15.61
N GLN A 352 -7.06 -26.27 15.01
CA GLN A 352 -6.36 -26.97 13.95
C GLN A 352 -6.43 -26.15 12.66
N TRP A 353 -5.28 -25.93 12.04
CA TRP A 353 -5.13 -25.33 10.72
C TRP A 353 -4.89 -26.42 9.68
N GLU A 354 -5.63 -26.36 8.60
CA GLU A 354 -5.44 -27.22 7.43
C GLU A 354 -5.16 -26.31 6.22
N ASN A 355 -3.88 -26.27 5.80
CA ASN A 355 -3.52 -25.51 4.61
C ASN A 355 -4.05 -26.21 3.36
N ILE A 356 -4.92 -25.53 2.60
CA ILE A 356 -5.52 -26.06 1.37
C ILE A 356 -4.61 -25.79 0.18
N LYS A 357 -4.08 -24.58 0.09
CA LYS A 357 -3.07 -24.10 -0.87
C LYS A 357 -2.44 -22.82 -0.33
N PRO A 358 -1.38 -22.30 -0.92
CA PRO A 358 -0.77 -21.06 -0.44
C PRO A 358 -1.82 -19.96 -0.21
N GLN A 359 -1.78 -19.36 0.98
CA GLN A 359 -2.67 -18.26 1.42
C GLN A 359 -4.16 -18.65 1.62
N VAL A 360 -4.49 -19.93 1.69
CA VAL A 360 -5.86 -20.41 1.91
C VAL A 360 -5.83 -21.51 2.96
N ASP A 361 -6.40 -21.23 4.12
CA ASP A 361 -6.41 -22.12 5.28
C ASP A 361 -7.82 -22.41 5.78
N HIS A 362 -8.12 -23.68 6.07
CA HIS A 362 -9.25 -24.03 6.93
C HIS A 362 -8.84 -23.89 8.39
N ILE A 363 -9.65 -23.20 9.16
CA ILE A 363 -9.59 -23.21 10.62
C ILE A 363 -10.70 -24.12 11.12
N ILE A 364 -10.33 -25.23 11.77
CA ILE A 364 -11.26 -26.28 12.19
C ILE A 364 -11.61 -26.10 13.67
N PHE A 365 -12.87 -25.80 13.95
CA PHE A 365 -13.39 -25.63 15.30
C PHE A 365 -13.69 -26.99 15.95
N PRO A 366 -13.80 -27.06 17.31
CA PRO A 366 -14.02 -28.34 18.02
C PRO A 366 -15.31 -29.07 17.67
N ASP A 367 -16.32 -28.36 17.18
CA ASP A 367 -17.60 -28.90 16.72
C ASP A 367 -17.56 -29.47 15.28
N GLY A 368 -16.38 -29.36 14.62
CA GLY A 368 -16.17 -29.80 13.24
C GLY A 368 -16.47 -28.74 12.19
N LYS A 369 -17.01 -27.57 12.57
CA LYS A 369 -17.20 -26.41 11.70
C LYS A 369 -15.85 -25.91 11.19
N ARG A 370 -15.81 -25.43 9.95
CA ARG A 370 -14.63 -24.82 9.33
C ARG A 370 -14.95 -23.42 8.84
N ILE A 371 -14.01 -22.51 9.00
CA ILE A 371 -14.00 -21.24 8.25
C ILE A 371 -12.79 -21.22 7.31
N ILE A 372 -12.89 -20.48 6.22
CA ILE A 372 -11.82 -20.30 5.24
C ILE A 372 -11.17 -18.96 5.51
N LEU A 373 -9.96 -18.97 6.06
CA LEU A 373 -9.17 -17.76 6.30
C LEU A 373 -8.25 -17.52 5.10
N LEU A 374 -8.30 -16.32 4.51
CA LEU A 374 -7.47 -15.94 3.36
C LEU A 374 -6.30 -15.09 3.80
N ALA A 375 -5.13 -15.36 3.22
CA ALA A 375 -3.86 -14.64 3.41
C ALA A 375 -3.49 -14.45 4.91
N GLU A 376 -3.90 -15.35 5.77
CA GLU A 376 -3.72 -15.27 7.24
C GLU A 376 -4.21 -13.94 7.85
N GLY A 377 -5.25 -13.35 7.27
CA GLY A 377 -5.79 -12.05 7.68
C GLY A 377 -5.08 -10.83 7.09
N ARG A 378 -4.02 -11.02 6.29
CA ARG A 378 -3.34 -9.97 5.53
C ARG A 378 -4.12 -9.58 4.28
N LEU A 379 -3.58 -8.65 3.50
CA LEU A 379 -4.16 -8.16 2.24
C LEU A 379 -4.55 -9.30 1.28
N VAL A 380 -5.83 -9.59 1.15
CA VAL A 380 -6.34 -10.69 0.30
C VAL A 380 -6.05 -10.48 -1.18
N ASN A 381 -6.11 -9.25 -1.66
CA ASN A 381 -5.89 -8.89 -3.07
C ASN A 381 -4.44 -9.11 -3.52
N LEU A 382 -3.48 -8.95 -2.64
CA LEU A 382 -2.05 -9.18 -2.90
C LEU A 382 -1.61 -10.57 -2.46
N GLY A 383 -2.13 -11.07 -1.33
CA GLY A 383 -1.82 -12.40 -0.83
C GLY A 383 -2.34 -13.50 -1.77
N CYS A 384 -3.60 -13.41 -2.18
CA CYS A 384 -4.28 -14.42 -2.99
C CYS A 384 -4.34 -14.10 -4.50
N ALA A 385 -3.99 -12.86 -4.90
CA ALA A 385 -3.98 -12.42 -6.30
C ALA A 385 -2.76 -11.54 -6.59
N THR A 386 -2.92 -10.56 -7.48
CA THR A 386 -1.83 -9.71 -7.98
C THR A 386 -1.99 -8.23 -7.64
N GLY A 387 -2.96 -7.89 -6.78
CA GLY A 387 -3.22 -6.53 -6.34
C GLY A 387 -4.04 -5.70 -7.33
N HIS A 388 -3.88 -4.39 -7.26
CA HIS A 388 -4.62 -3.45 -8.08
C HIS A 388 -4.16 -3.44 -9.54
N PRO A 389 -5.08 -3.18 -10.51
CA PRO A 389 -4.74 -3.13 -11.92
C PRO A 389 -3.82 -1.96 -12.26
N SER A 390 -3.04 -2.12 -13.34
CA SER A 390 -1.97 -1.18 -13.74
C SER A 390 -2.47 0.25 -13.95
N PHE A 391 -3.65 0.45 -14.55
CA PHE A 391 -4.17 1.79 -14.81
C PHE A 391 -4.43 2.59 -13.53
N VAL A 392 -5.02 1.97 -12.50
CA VAL A 392 -5.27 2.66 -11.23
C VAL A 392 -3.96 2.91 -10.46
N MET A 393 -3.03 1.95 -10.50
CA MET A 393 -1.71 2.16 -9.91
C MET A 393 -0.88 3.21 -10.63
N SER A 394 -1.13 3.45 -11.92
CA SER A 394 -0.54 4.59 -12.63
C SER A 394 -0.94 5.93 -12.00
N ASN A 395 -2.19 6.07 -11.53
CA ASN A 395 -2.60 7.29 -10.80
C ASN A 395 -1.79 7.47 -9.51
N SER A 396 -1.73 6.44 -8.67
CA SER A 396 -1.00 6.46 -7.39
C SER A 396 0.48 6.74 -7.61
N PHE A 397 1.12 6.02 -8.52
CA PHE A 397 2.56 6.11 -8.75
C PHE A 397 2.99 7.37 -9.51
N THR A 398 2.09 7.96 -10.30
CA THR A 398 2.33 9.30 -10.86
C THR A 398 2.34 10.34 -9.74
N ASN A 399 1.41 10.24 -8.76
CA ASN A 399 1.43 11.07 -7.56
C ASN A 399 2.73 10.86 -6.75
N GLN A 400 3.17 9.61 -6.53
CA GLN A 400 4.42 9.30 -5.84
C GLN A 400 5.63 9.94 -6.54
N THR A 401 5.71 9.78 -7.85
CA THR A 401 6.82 10.35 -8.65
C THR A 401 6.85 11.88 -8.54
N LEU A 402 5.70 12.54 -8.66
CA LEU A 402 5.61 14.00 -8.52
C LEU A 402 5.92 14.45 -7.08
N ALA A 403 5.51 13.69 -6.07
CA ALA A 403 5.82 13.98 -4.67
C ALA A 403 7.32 13.83 -4.37
N GLN A 404 7.98 12.80 -4.91
CA GLN A 404 9.43 12.65 -4.81
C GLN A 404 10.18 13.83 -5.48
N ILE A 405 9.73 14.24 -6.66
CA ILE A 405 10.30 15.44 -7.34
C ILE A 405 10.11 16.69 -6.48
N GLU A 406 8.89 16.91 -5.97
CA GLU A 406 8.58 18.10 -5.16
C GLU A 406 9.43 18.18 -3.90
N LEU A 407 9.51 17.09 -3.12
CA LEU A 407 10.33 17.06 -1.91
C LEU A 407 11.83 17.15 -2.21
N PHE A 408 12.32 16.45 -3.22
CA PHE A 408 13.74 16.45 -3.53
C PHE A 408 14.23 17.80 -4.06
N THR A 409 13.42 18.48 -4.89
CA THR A 409 13.81 19.75 -5.52
C THR A 409 13.46 20.99 -4.70
N ARG A 410 12.50 20.89 -3.78
CA ARG A 410 11.96 22.00 -2.99
C ARG A 410 11.86 21.70 -1.49
N GLY A 411 12.47 20.64 -1.00
CA GLY A 411 12.36 20.20 0.40
C GLY A 411 12.70 21.29 1.41
N GLU A 412 13.63 22.20 1.09
CA GLU A 412 13.99 23.32 1.95
C GLU A 412 12.83 24.32 2.21
N SER A 413 11.79 24.30 1.39
CA SER A 413 10.60 25.15 1.57
C SER A 413 9.51 24.53 2.45
N TYR A 414 9.72 23.30 2.92
CA TYR A 414 8.79 22.57 3.76
C TYR A 414 9.31 22.43 5.19
N GLU A 415 8.44 22.67 6.15
CA GLU A 415 8.69 22.34 7.56
C GLU A 415 8.58 20.83 7.79
N ASN A 416 9.05 20.34 8.95
CA ASN A 416 8.94 18.93 9.33
C ASN A 416 7.51 18.56 9.72
N GLU A 417 6.60 18.64 8.76
CA GLU A 417 5.17 18.39 8.88
C GLU A 417 4.69 17.48 7.73
N VAL A 418 3.40 17.13 7.76
CA VAL A 418 2.76 16.31 6.74
C VAL A 418 1.94 17.18 5.80
N TYR A 419 2.24 17.10 4.52
CA TYR A 419 1.61 17.87 3.44
C TYR A 419 0.87 16.96 2.48
N VAL A 420 -0.12 17.50 1.76
CA VAL A 420 -0.76 16.86 0.60
C VAL A 420 -0.22 17.51 -0.66
N LEU A 421 -0.11 16.77 -1.75
CA LEU A 421 0.33 17.33 -3.04
C LEU A 421 -0.54 18.54 -3.44
N PRO A 422 0.07 19.61 -3.96
CA PRO A 422 -0.66 20.76 -4.48
C PRO A 422 -1.72 20.36 -5.50
N LYS A 423 -2.89 21.00 -5.45
CA LYS A 423 -4.05 20.65 -6.29
C LYS A 423 -3.74 20.62 -7.79
N HIS A 424 -2.89 21.52 -8.27
CA HIS A 424 -2.51 21.54 -9.69
C HIS A 424 -1.71 20.29 -10.13
N LEU A 425 -0.96 19.66 -9.21
CA LEU A 425 -0.26 18.39 -9.49
C LEU A 425 -1.26 17.21 -9.49
N ASP A 426 -2.22 17.19 -8.56
CA ASP A 426 -3.30 16.21 -8.53
C ASP A 426 -4.13 16.27 -9.85
N GLU A 427 -4.49 17.48 -10.31
CA GLU A 427 -5.14 17.66 -11.60
C GLU A 427 -4.26 17.25 -12.80
N LYS A 428 -2.93 17.47 -12.72
CA LYS A 428 -1.97 17.00 -13.73
C LYS A 428 -2.04 15.48 -13.86
N VAL A 429 -2.05 14.75 -12.74
CA VAL A 429 -2.21 13.29 -12.74
C VAL A 429 -3.46 12.88 -13.51
N ALA A 430 -4.62 13.48 -13.19
CA ALA A 430 -5.86 13.18 -13.90
C ALA A 430 -5.75 13.44 -15.42
N ARG A 431 -5.20 14.59 -15.81
CA ARG A 431 -5.04 14.96 -17.25
C ARG A 431 -4.19 13.96 -18.03
N LEU A 432 -3.09 13.44 -17.42
CA LEU A 432 -2.22 12.47 -18.05
C LEU A 432 -2.92 11.12 -18.34
N HIS A 433 -3.99 10.80 -17.60
CA HIS A 433 -4.74 9.55 -17.76
C HIS A 433 -5.92 9.67 -18.71
N LEU A 434 -6.54 10.84 -18.85
CA LEU A 434 -7.76 11.03 -19.66
C LEU A 434 -7.59 10.64 -21.12
N GLN A 435 -6.45 10.96 -21.71
CA GLN A 435 -6.19 10.65 -23.13
C GLN A 435 -6.21 9.15 -23.41
N ARG A 436 -5.68 8.34 -22.47
CA ARG A 436 -5.60 6.86 -22.63
C ARG A 436 -6.98 6.23 -22.71
N ILE A 437 -7.97 6.80 -22.01
CA ILE A 437 -9.35 6.30 -21.99
C ILE A 437 -10.26 7.05 -22.98
N GLY A 438 -9.71 7.90 -23.84
CA GLY A 438 -10.46 8.62 -24.85
C GLY A 438 -11.39 9.70 -24.31
N ALA A 439 -11.16 10.18 -23.09
CA ALA A 439 -11.97 11.22 -22.47
C ALA A 439 -11.54 12.62 -22.91
N ASN A 440 -12.50 13.45 -23.29
CA ASN A 440 -12.27 14.83 -23.74
C ASN A 440 -12.85 15.82 -22.73
N LEU A 441 -12.00 16.73 -22.24
CA LEU A 441 -12.44 17.79 -21.33
C LEU A 441 -13.13 18.93 -22.10
N THR A 442 -14.24 19.41 -21.56
CA THR A 442 -14.82 20.70 -21.97
C THR A 442 -13.88 21.82 -21.57
N ARG A 443 -13.70 22.80 -22.45
CA ARG A 443 -12.89 24.01 -22.18
C ARG A 443 -13.81 25.17 -21.83
N LEU A 444 -13.45 25.93 -20.79
CA LEU A 444 -14.17 27.13 -20.41
C LEU A 444 -13.98 28.23 -21.48
N SER A 445 -15.07 28.93 -21.83
CA SER A 445 -14.98 30.20 -22.56
C SER A 445 -14.48 31.32 -21.64
N ASP A 446 -14.09 32.48 -22.22
CA ASP A 446 -13.68 33.65 -21.42
C ASP A 446 -14.80 34.14 -20.50
N GLU A 447 -16.02 34.12 -21.01
CA GLU A 447 -17.21 34.48 -20.24
C GLU A 447 -17.46 33.53 -19.07
N GLN A 448 -17.36 32.22 -19.29
CA GLN A 448 -17.53 31.21 -18.24
C GLN A 448 -16.42 31.31 -17.17
N ALA A 449 -15.16 31.48 -17.57
CA ALA A 449 -14.03 31.63 -16.65
C ALA A 449 -14.19 32.91 -15.80
N THR A 450 -14.63 34.02 -16.42
CA THR A 450 -14.91 35.28 -15.73
C THR A 450 -16.06 35.13 -14.75
N TYR A 451 -17.17 34.51 -15.16
CA TYR A 451 -18.34 34.26 -14.29
C TYR A 451 -17.95 33.42 -13.05
N LEU A 452 -17.16 32.40 -13.24
CA LEU A 452 -16.69 31.53 -12.16
C LEU A 452 -15.51 32.11 -11.36
N SER A 453 -14.95 33.24 -11.78
CA SER A 453 -13.75 33.86 -11.17
C SER A 453 -12.59 32.88 -11.04
N MET A 454 -12.35 32.07 -12.09
CA MET A 454 -11.29 31.07 -12.10
C MET A 454 -10.47 31.07 -13.40
N SER A 455 -9.27 30.47 -13.35
CA SER A 455 -8.45 30.24 -14.54
C SER A 455 -9.10 29.17 -15.45
N LYS A 456 -8.93 29.33 -16.79
CA LYS A 456 -9.34 28.30 -17.76
C LYS A 456 -8.57 26.99 -17.61
N ASP A 457 -7.36 27.03 -17.04
CA ASP A 457 -6.45 25.90 -16.93
C ASP A 457 -6.46 25.25 -15.54
N GLY A 458 -7.30 25.77 -14.64
CA GLY A 458 -7.40 25.28 -13.25
C GLY A 458 -6.49 26.06 -12.28
N PRO A 459 -6.36 25.60 -11.03
CA PRO A 459 -7.14 24.51 -10.47
C PRO A 459 -8.65 24.82 -10.39
N TYR A 460 -9.48 23.82 -10.67
CA TYR A 460 -10.94 23.99 -10.74
C TYR A 460 -11.63 23.93 -9.39
N LYS A 461 -10.93 23.45 -8.35
CA LYS A 461 -11.40 23.37 -6.98
C LYS A 461 -10.34 23.89 -6.02
N PRO A 462 -10.73 24.47 -4.88
CA PRO A 462 -9.78 24.89 -3.85
C PRO A 462 -9.07 23.67 -3.22
N ASP A 463 -7.91 23.90 -2.60
CA ASP A 463 -7.05 22.84 -2.05
C ASP A 463 -7.75 21.95 -1.02
N HIS A 464 -8.66 22.52 -0.22
CA HIS A 464 -9.42 21.78 0.79
C HIS A 464 -10.55 20.92 0.23
N TYR A 465 -10.92 21.05 -1.04
CA TYR A 465 -12.03 20.31 -1.61
C TYR A 465 -11.66 18.82 -1.78
N ARG A 466 -12.55 17.96 -1.32
CA ARG A 466 -12.48 16.49 -1.48
C ARG A 466 -13.67 16.03 -2.28
N TYR A 467 -13.44 15.40 -3.42
CA TYR A 467 -14.47 14.92 -4.37
C TYR A 467 -15.37 13.83 -3.79
#